data_da08b727bb00c3517c576f6ff26e670e
#
_entry.id   da08b727bb00c3517c576f6ff26e670e
#
_cell.length_a   1.000
_cell.length_b   1.000
_cell.length_c   1.000
_cell.angle_alpha   90.00
_cell.angle_beta   90.00
_cell.angle_gamma   90.00
#
_symmetry.space_group_name_H-M   'P 1'
#
loop_
_entity.id
_entity.type
_entity.pdbx_description
1 polymer ?
#
loop_
_entity_poly.entity_id
_entity_poly.type
_entity_poly.pdbx_seq_one_letter_code
_entity_poly.pdbx_strand_id
1 'polypeptide(L)'
;MKQKVKDLLHILVIYLIALFAAILTLKYIPIADILWKTALADVVATIIIFAFSVKYNNSSVYDPYWSAAPIFIVIYWLFNSQQFEFYYKIMWVVITIWGVRLTWNWILRWNGFVDEDWRYELIRKKTGKFYWPASFIGIHLLPTAIVFAGLVPVYYAFNSPSPAPTSWFTVSFIFFAMGAIFLEKTADETLRHHVKSGRSKNERLQDGVWGIIKYPNYAGEVLFWWGIYFMSVVVDLSIWWTIFGPLSITFLFAFISIPMMNKRLSNKKYN
;
A
#
# COMPACT_ATOMS: atom_id res chain seq x y z
N MET A 1 -16.10 -13.51 -17.19
CA MET A 1 -16.73 -12.81 -16.04
C MET A 1 -16.96 -13.71 -14.84
N LYS A 2 -17.62 -14.87 -14.99
CA LYS A 2 -17.89 -15.82 -13.86
C LYS A 2 -16.63 -16.31 -13.13
N GLN A 3 -15.51 -16.59 -13.86
CA GLN A 3 -14.26 -17.07 -13.24
C GLN A 3 -13.59 -15.98 -12.39
N LYS A 4 -13.46 -14.77 -12.92
CA LYS A 4 -12.90 -13.62 -12.15
C LYS A 4 -13.63 -13.40 -10.81
N VAL A 5 -14.97 -13.50 -10.81
CA VAL A 5 -15.77 -13.34 -9.58
C VAL A 5 -15.46 -14.46 -8.58
N LYS A 6 -15.33 -15.71 -9.03
CA LYS A 6 -14.92 -16.84 -8.18
C LYS A 6 -13.53 -16.61 -7.58
N ASP A 7 -12.58 -16.15 -8.40
CA ASP A 7 -11.21 -15.90 -7.96
C ASP A 7 -11.16 -14.75 -6.94
N LEU A 8 -11.96 -13.69 -7.13
CA LEU A 8 -12.09 -12.59 -6.14
C LEU A 8 -12.71 -13.09 -4.83
N LEU A 9 -13.66 -14.00 -4.87
CA LEU A 9 -14.20 -14.63 -3.65
C LEU A 9 -13.14 -15.47 -2.93
N HIS A 10 -12.27 -16.18 -3.65
CA HIS A 10 -11.14 -16.87 -3.03
C HIS A 10 -10.18 -15.88 -2.36
N ILE A 11 -9.85 -14.74 -3.02
CA ILE A 11 -9.02 -13.68 -2.41
C ILE A 11 -9.67 -13.16 -1.13
N LEU A 12 -10.99 -12.89 -1.14
CA LEU A 12 -11.71 -12.46 0.05
C LEU A 12 -11.60 -13.48 1.19
N VAL A 13 -11.80 -14.77 0.90
CA VAL A 13 -11.67 -15.84 1.91
C VAL A 13 -10.24 -15.91 2.46
N ILE A 14 -9.21 -15.80 1.60
CA ILE A 14 -7.80 -15.77 2.02
C ILE A 14 -7.56 -14.60 2.99
N TYR A 15 -8.08 -13.43 2.68
CA TYR A 15 -7.91 -12.23 3.51
C TYR A 15 -8.66 -12.32 4.83
N LEU A 16 -9.84 -12.95 4.86
CA LEU A 16 -10.55 -13.23 6.10
C LEU A 16 -9.77 -14.23 6.99
N ILE A 17 -9.13 -15.25 6.41
CA ILE A 17 -8.26 -16.17 7.14
C ILE A 17 -7.04 -15.44 7.69
N ALA A 18 -6.39 -14.58 6.88
CA ALA A 18 -5.25 -13.78 7.31
C ALA A 18 -5.62 -12.80 8.43
N LEU A 19 -6.76 -12.11 8.31
CA LEU A 19 -7.29 -11.22 9.33
C LEU A 19 -7.62 -11.98 10.62
N PHE A 20 -8.22 -13.15 10.52
CA PHE A 20 -8.51 -14.00 11.68
C PHE A 20 -7.21 -14.41 12.41
N ALA A 21 -6.19 -14.84 11.67
CA ALA A 21 -4.88 -15.16 12.24
C ALA A 21 -4.22 -13.93 12.91
N ALA A 22 -4.31 -12.74 12.31
CA ALA A 22 -3.84 -11.50 12.92
C ALA A 22 -4.58 -11.20 14.23
N ILE A 23 -5.92 -11.34 14.26
CA ILE A 23 -6.72 -11.15 15.48
C ILE A 23 -6.32 -12.15 16.58
N LEU A 24 -6.08 -13.42 16.24
CA LEU A 24 -5.59 -14.40 17.20
C LEU A 24 -4.21 -14.01 17.74
N THR A 25 -3.31 -13.52 16.90
CA THR A 25 -2.00 -13.01 17.31
C THR A 25 -2.14 -11.85 18.28
N LEU A 26 -2.99 -10.86 17.95
CA LEU A 26 -3.27 -9.72 18.82
C LEU A 26 -3.88 -10.14 20.18
N LYS A 27 -4.68 -11.20 20.18
CA LYS A 27 -5.36 -11.68 21.42
C LYS A 27 -4.43 -12.49 22.31
N TYR A 28 -3.66 -13.43 21.75
CA TYR A 28 -2.99 -14.47 22.53
C TYR A 28 -1.48 -14.27 22.71
N ILE A 29 -0.82 -13.48 21.89
CA ILE A 29 0.63 -13.27 22.03
C ILE A 29 0.89 -12.23 23.15
N PRO A 30 1.71 -12.56 24.16
CA PRO A 30 1.92 -11.71 25.33
C PRO A 30 2.99 -10.63 25.10
N ILE A 31 2.87 -9.87 23.99
CA ILE A 31 3.70 -8.68 23.74
C ILE A 31 2.95 -7.47 24.32
N ALA A 32 3.57 -6.77 25.27
CA ALA A 32 2.95 -5.64 25.95
C ALA A 32 2.82 -4.41 25.05
N ASP A 33 3.83 -4.15 24.22
CA ASP A 33 3.84 -3.01 23.31
C ASP A 33 2.95 -3.28 22.10
N ILE A 34 1.93 -2.43 21.91
CA ILE A 34 0.91 -2.56 20.88
C ILE A 34 1.52 -2.44 19.47
N LEU A 35 2.53 -1.57 19.28
CA LEU A 35 3.20 -1.40 17.98
C LEU A 35 3.85 -2.72 17.53
N TRP A 36 4.67 -3.32 18.40
CA TRP A 36 5.36 -4.57 18.08
C TRP A 36 4.41 -5.76 17.97
N LYS A 37 3.38 -5.77 18.79
CA LYS A 37 2.32 -6.78 18.71
C LYS A 37 1.57 -6.72 17.39
N THR A 38 1.28 -5.51 16.91
CA THR A 38 0.62 -5.29 15.63
C THR A 38 1.56 -5.62 14.46
N ALA A 39 2.85 -5.28 14.56
CA ALA A 39 3.85 -5.66 13.57
C ALA A 39 3.94 -7.19 13.41
N LEU A 40 3.94 -7.94 14.51
CA LEU A 40 3.91 -9.40 14.47
C LEU A 40 2.62 -9.92 13.83
N ALA A 41 1.47 -9.34 14.16
CA ALA A 41 0.19 -9.74 13.57
C ALA A 41 0.15 -9.50 12.05
N ASP A 42 0.73 -8.39 11.57
CA ASP A 42 0.87 -8.07 10.15
C ASP A 42 1.80 -9.07 9.42
N VAL A 43 2.91 -9.45 10.06
CA VAL A 43 3.82 -10.50 9.54
C VAL A 43 3.10 -11.86 9.49
N VAL A 44 2.34 -12.24 10.51
CA VAL A 44 1.57 -13.51 10.52
C VAL A 44 0.55 -13.52 9.38
N ALA A 45 -0.20 -12.44 9.20
CA ALA A 45 -1.12 -12.31 8.07
C ALA A 45 -0.40 -12.41 6.72
N THR A 46 0.75 -11.75 6.59
CA THR A 46 1.60 -11.82 5.38
C THR A 46 2.06 -13.26 5.08
N ILE A 47 2.44 -14.04 6.11
CA ILE A 47 2.82 -15.45 5.95
C ILE A 47 1.64 -16.28 5.45
N ILE A 48 0.43 -16.05 5.95
CA ILE A 48 -0.77 -16.74 5.48
C ILE A 48 -1.01 -16.42 4.00
N ILE A 49 -0.95 -15.14 3.61
CA ILE A 49 -1.13 -14.73 2.22
C ILE A 49 -0.04 -15.32 1.32
N PHE A 50 1.21 -15.34 1.78
CA PHE A 50 2.30 -15.99 1.06
C PHE A 50 2.04 -17.48 0.84
N ALA A 51 1.57 -18.22 1.86
CA ALA A 51 1.23 -19.64 1.72
C ALA A 51 0.17 -19.86 0.62
N PHE A 52 -0.82 -18.98 0.52
CA PHE A 52 -1.80 -19.02 -0.57
C PHE A 52 -1.22 -18.58 -1.91
N SER A 53 -0.27 -17.63 -1.94
CA SER A 53 0.47 -17.27 -3.16
C SER A 53 1.21 -18.49 -3.72
N VAL A 54 1.85 -19.28 -2.86
CA VAL A 54 2.48 -20.56 -3.24
C VAL A 54 1.45 -21.55 -3.75
N LYS A 55 0.33 -21.74 -3.02
CA LYS A 55 -0.76 -22.68 -3.39
C LYS A 55 -1.35 -22.37 -4.75
N TYR A 56 -1.60 -21.10 -5.07
CA TYR A 56 -2.15 -20.67 -6.36
C TYR A 56 -1.09 -20.39 -7.42
N ASN A 57 0.19 -20.58 -7.09
CA ASN A 57 1.35 -20.26 -7.94
C ASN A 57 1.29 -18.83 -8.52
N ASN A 58 0.85 -17.86 -7.71
CA ASN A 58 0.62 -16.48 -8.13
C ASN A 58 0.89 -15.50 -6.97
N SER A 59 1.94 -14.68 -7.08
CA SER A 59 2.29 -13.71 -6.05
C SER A 59 1.36 -12.49 -6.02
N SER A 60 0.53 -12.26 -7.07
CA SER A 60 -0.46 -11.18 -7.09
C SER A 60 -1.62 -11.38 -6.11
N VAL A 61 -1.69 -12.53 -5.42
CA VAL A 61 -2.53 -12.71 -4.23
C VAL A 61 -2.22 -11.67 -3.16
N TYR A 62 -0.98 -11.20 -3.09
CA TYR A 62 -0.53 -10.19 -2.12
C TYR A 62 -0.90 -8.75 -2.53
N ASP A 63 -1.09 -8.46 -3.82
CA ASP A 63 -1.22 -7.10 -4.33
C ASP A 63 -2.24 -6.21 -3.60
N PRO A 64 -3.48 -6.64 -3.27
CA PRO A 64 -4.40 -5.81 -2.50
C PRO A 64 -4.11 -5.77 -0.99
N TYR A 65 -3.22 -6.63 -0.48
CA TYR A 65 -2.97 -6.73 0.97
C TYR A 65 -2.33 -5.47 1.53
N TRP A 66 -1.30 -4.96 0.89
CA TRP A 66 -0.56 -3.80 1.38
C TRP A 66 -1.38 -2.50 1.40
N SER A 67 -2.53 -2.46 0.71
CA SER A 67 -3.49 -1.34 0.78
C SER A 67 -4.68 -1.63 1.72
N ALA A 68 -4.99 -2.90 1.98
CA ALA A 68 -6.08 -3.28 2.88
C ALA A 68 -5.63 -3.34 4.36
N ALA A 69 -4.45 -3.91 4.65
CA ALA A 69 -3.96 -4.07 6.02
C ALA A 69 -3.87 -2.76 6.80
N PRO A 70 -3.39 -1.62 6.25
CA PRO A 70 -3.34 -0.33 6.94
C PRO A 70 -4.67 0.12 7.54
N ILE A 71 -5.79 -0.16 6.87
CA ILE A 71 -7.13 0.22 7.33
C ILE A 71 -7.44 -0.44 8.68
N PHE A 72 -7.14 -1.75 8.78
CA PHE A 72 -7.40 -2.54 10.00
C PHE A 72 -6.38 -2.27 11.09
N ILE A 73 -5.12 -2.03 10.74
CA ILE A 73 -4.07 -1.66 11.69
C ILE A 73 -4.41 -0.33 12.37
N VAL A 74 -4.73 0.70 11.58
CA VAL A 74 -4.99 2.05 12.11
C VAL A 74 -6.28 2.10 12.91
N ILE A 75 -7.36 1.40 12.51
CA ILE A 75 -8.57 1.33 13.33
C ILE A 75 -8.32 0.60 14.65
N TYR A 76 -7.52 -0.45 14.66
CA TYR A 76 -7.14 -1.15 15.86
C TYR A 76 -6.36 -0.23 16.83
N TRP A 77 -5.39 0.55 16.32
CA TRP A 77 -4.66 1.53 17.12
C TRP A 77 -5.56 2.63 17.65
N LEU A 78 -6.50 3.13 16.83
CA LEU A 78 -7.45 4.17 17.24
C LEU A 78 -8.31 3.71 18.43
N PHE A 79 -8.80 2.46 18.41
CA PHE A 79 -9.60 1.93 19.52
C PHE A 79 -8.78 1.57 20.77
N ASN A 80 -7.47 1.39 20.64
CA ASN A 80 -6.57 1.10 21.76
C ASN A 80 -5.78 2.34 22.21
N SER A 81 -5.94 3.48 21.56
CA SER A 81 -5.33 4.74 21.96
C SER A 81 -6.16 5.42 23.05
N GLN A 82 -5.52 6.31 23.81
CA GLN A 82 -6.19 7.17 24.77
C GLN A 82 -6.87 8.38 24.09
N GLN A 83 -6.57 8.61 22.82
CA GLN A 83 -7.03 9.75 22.02
C GLN A 83 -8.09 9.30 21.03
N PHE A 84 -9.35 9.70 21.23
CA PHE A 84 -10.47 9.38 20.33
C PHE A 84 -11.09 10.64 19.72
N GLU A 85 -10.27 11.67 19.54
CA GLU A 85 -10.69 12.95 18.99
C GLU A 85 -11.04 12.87 17.49
N PHE A 86 -11.75 13.86 17.01
CA PHE A 86 -12.23 13.93 15.63
C PHE A 86 -11.07 13.87 14.60
N TYR A 87 -9.94 14.51 14.91
CA TYR A 87 -8.79 14.53 14.03
C TYR A 87 -8.20 13.13 13.75
N TYR A 88 -8.08 12.31 14.77
CA TYR A 88 -7.56 10.94 14.63
C TYR A 88 -8.51 10.05 13.79
N LYS A 89 -9.82 10.28 13.92
CA LYS A 89 -10.82 9.63 13.05
C LYS A 89 -10.67 10.06 11.60
N ILE A 90 -10.35 11.35 11.34
CA ILE A 90 -10.06 11.83 9.98
C ILE A 90 -8.81 11.14 9.42
N MET A 91 -7.74 10.99 10.20
CA MET A 91 -6.54 10.26 9.74
C MET A 91 -6.89 8.84 9.28
N TRP A 92 -7.67 8.11 10.08
CA TRP A 92 -8.15 6.78 9.69
C TRP A 92 -9.03 6.83 8.43
N VAL A 93 -9.93 7.80 8.30
CA VAL A 93 -10.78 7.96 7.10
C VAL A 93 -9.92 8.22 5.85
N VAL A 94 -8.92 9.08 5.94
CA VAL A 94 -8.01 9.39 4.82
C VAL A 94 -7.25 8.13 4.37
N ILE A 95 -6.73 7.35 5.33
CA ILE A 95 -6.05 6.06 5.05
C ILE A 95 -7.05 5.06 4.45
N THR A 96 -8.29 5.04 4.94
CA THR A 96 -9.35 4.17 4.41
C THR A 96 -9.70 4.52 2.96
N ILE A 97 -9.86 5.80 2.63
CA ILE A 97 -10.13 6.27 1.27
C ILE A 97 -8.99 5.84 0.33
N TRP A 98 -7.74 6.04 0.73
CA TRP A 98 -6.57 5.62 -0.02
C TRP A 98 -6.55 4.09 -0.25
N GLY A 99 -6.68 3.30 0.82
CA GLY A 99 -6.58 1.84 0.74
C GLY A 99 -7.72 1.20 -0.05
N VAL A 100 -8.98 1.68 0.16
CA VAL A 100 -10.14 1.21 -0.61
C VAL A 100 -9.98 1.56 -2.09
N ARG A 101 -9.50 2.76 -2.42
CA ARG A 101 -9.28 3.18 -3.81
C ARG A 101 -8.23 2.30 -4.51
N LEU A 102 -7.09 2.02 -3.85
CA LEU A 102 -6.04 1.16 -4.40
C LEU A 102 -6.54 -0.26 -4.62
N THR A 103 -7.17 -0.85 -3.61
CA THR A 103 -7.78 -2.18 -3.69
C THR A 103 -8.80 -2.24 -4.82
N TRP A 104 -9.67 -1.22 -4.95
CA TRP A 104 -10.65 -1.14 -6.03
C TRP A 104 -10.00 -1.05 -7.42
N ASN A 105 -8.95 -0.22 -7.56
CA ASN A 105 -8.20 -0.10 -8.80
C ASN A 105 -7.55 -1.45 -9.19
N TRP A 106 -7.04 -2.20 -8.22
CA TRP A 106 -6.53 -3.56 -8.44
C TRP A 106 -7.65 -4.49 -8.90
N ILE A 107 -8.81 -4.54 -8.22
CA ILE A 107 -9.98 -5.36 -8.62
C ILE A 107 -10.39 -5.10 -10.06
N LEU A 108 -10.38 -3.84 -10.50
CA LEU A 108 -10.76 -3.48 -11.86
C LEU A 108 -9.79 -4.05 -12.90
N ARG A 109 -8.50 -4.12 -12.60
CA ARG A 109 -7.43 -4.53 -13.54
C ARG A 109 -7.15 -6.03 -13.53
N TRP A 110 -7.20 -6.66 -12.36
CA TRP A 110 -6.86 -8.07 -12.19
C TRP A 110 -7.89 -8.99 -12.88
N ASN A 111 -7.42 -10.01 -13.60
CA ASN A 111 -8.25 -10.91 -14.39
C ASN A 111 -8.36 -12.33 -13.82
N GLY A 112 -8.08 -12.51 -12.53
CA GLY A 112 -8.09 -13.80 -11.86
C GLY A 112 -6.69 -14.39 -11.69
N PHE A 113 -6.61 -15.61 -11.16
CA PHE A 113 -5.32 -16.26 -10.85
C PHE A 113 -4.44 -16.58 -12.07
N VAL A 114 -4.97 -16.43 -13.28
CA VAL A 114 -4.19 -16.52 -14.53
C VAL A 114 -3.37 -15.27 -14.81
N ASP A 115 -3.63 -14.18 -14.10
CA ASP A 115 -3.01 -12.87 -14.28
C ASP A 115 -2.04 -12.61 -13.12
N GLU A 116 -0.74 -12.64 -13.40
CA GLU A 116 0.30 -12.29 -12.43
C GLU A 116 1.00 -11.00 -12.85
N ASP A 117 1.39 -10.14 -11.91
CA ASP A 117 2.11 -8.91 -12.20
C ASP A 117 3.44 -9.23 -12.91
N TRP A 118 3.70 -8.52 -14.01
CA TRP A 118 4.90 -8.71 -14.84
C TRP A 118 6.23 -8.61 -14.05
N ARG A 119 6.26 -7.87 -12.95
CA ARG A 119 7.44 -7.74 -12.08
C ARG A 119 7.76 -9.09 -11.42
N TYR A 120 6.72 -9.82 -11.01
CA TYR A 120 6.85 -11.13 -10.38
C TYR A 120 7.29 -12.19 -11.39
N GLU A 121 6.76 -12.15 -12.61
CA GLU A 121 7.26 -12.99 -13.71
C GLU A 121 8.74 -12.72 -14.00
N LEU A 122 9.17 -11.44 -13.97
CA LEU A 122 10.57 -11.07 -14.18
C LEU A 122 11.46 -11.61 -13.04
N ILE A 123 11.02 -11.51 -11.80
CA ILE A 123 11.72 -12.07 -10.63
C ILE A 123 11.79 -13.61 -10.76
N ARG A 124 10.68 -14.27 -11.13
CA ARG A 124 10.62 -15.72 -11.34
C ARG A 124 11.63 -16.18 -12.38
N LYS A 125 11.72 -15.49 -13.52
CA LYS A 125 12.71 -15.78 -14.58
C LYS A 125 14.16 -15.62 -14.10
N LYS A 126 14.44 -14.65 -13.24
CA LYS A 126 15.78 -14.38 -12.74
C LYS A 126 16.22 -15.34 -11.62
N THR A 127 15.30 -15.72 -10.73
CA THR A 127 15.62 -16.49 -9.52
C THR A 127 15.42 -18.00 -9.70
N GLY A 128 14.68 -18.43 -10.74
CA GLY A 128 14.44 -19.84 -11.04
C GLY A 128 13.90 -20.61 -9.84
N LYS A 129 14.62 -21.65 -9.39
CA LYS A 129 14.23 -22.49 -8.24
C LYS A 129 14.16 -21.73 -6.90
N PHE A 130 14.78 -20.57 -6.79
CA PHE A 130 14.75 -19.72 -5.60
C PHE A 130 13.63 -18.67 -5.64
N TYR A 131 12.67 -18.81 -6.55
CA TYR A 131 11.59 -17.84 -6.68
C TYR A 131 10.81 -17.63 -5.40
N TRP A 132 10.37 -18.69 -4.73
CA TRP A 132 9.52 -18.55 -3.55
C TRP A 132 10.22 -17.89 -2.36
N PRO A 133 11.47 -18.25 -1.99
CA PRO A 133 12.22 -17.46 -1.02
C PRO A 133 12.39 -15.98 -1.43
N ALA A 134 12.72 -15.70 -2.69
CA ALA A 134 12.84 -14.34 -3.20
C ALA A 134 11.50 -13.58 -3.19
N SER A 135 10.41 -14.25 -3.54
CA SER A 135 9.04 -13.70 -3.48
C SER A 135 8.62 -13.40 -2.04
N PHE A 136 8.90 -14.31 -1.09
CA PHE A 136 8.57 -14.10 0.32
C PHE A 136 9.24 -12.83 0.86
N ILE A 137 10.55 -12.70 0.65
CA ILE A 137 11.32 -11.55 1.16
C ILE A 137 10.99 -10.27 0.37
N GLY A 138 11.05 -10.31 -0.97
CA GLY A 138 11.03 -9.11 -1.81
C GLY A 138 9.65 -8.65 -2.24
N ILE A 139 8.65 -9.55 -2.33
CA ILE A 139 7.30 -9.22 -2.77
C ILE A 139 6.33 -9.12 -1.59
N HIS A 140 6.51 -9.93 -0.55
CA HIS A 140 5.58 -10.00 0.58
C HIS A 140 6.13 -9.23 1.80
N LEU A 141 7.23 -9.67 2.41
CA LEU A 141 7.74 -9.07 3.66
C LEU A 141 8.26 -7.65 3.49
N LEU A 142 9.02 -7.37 2.44
CA LEU A 142 9.61 -6.04 2.26
C LEU A 142 8.54 -4.95 2.10
N PRO A 143 7.52 -5.09 1.22
CA PRO A 143 6.46 -4.09 1.15
C PRO A 143 5.62 -4.02 2.42
N THR A 144 5.33 -5.14 3.09
CA THR A 144 4.67 -5.15 4.42
C THR A 144 5.45 -4.30 5.42
N ALA A 145 6.77 -4.52 5.55
CA ALA A 145 7.60 -3.75 6.47
C ALA A 145 7.67 -2.26 6.12
N ILE A 146 7.76 -1.92 4.82
CA ILE A 146 7.81 -0.53 4.34
C ILE A 146 6.48 0.19 4.61
N VAL A 147 5.35 -0.45 4.33
CA VAL A 147 4.02 0.12 4.58
C VAL A 147 3.77 0.25 6.08
N PHE A 148 4.13 -0.77 6.87
CA PHE A 148 4.06 -0.68 8.33
C PHE A 148 4.91 0.47 8.87
N ALA A 149 6.15 0.65 8.37
CA ALA A 149 6.99 1.80 8.71
C ALA A 149 6.33 3.14 8.37
N GLY A 150 5.60 3.22 7.25
CA GLY A 150 4.80 4.38 6.86
C GLY A 150 3.66 4.70 7.84
N LEU A 151 3.16 3.70 8.56
CA LEU A 151 2.12 3.87 9.59
C LEU A 151 2.67 4.24 10.97
N VAL A 152 3.96 4.03 11.25
CA VAL A 152 4.57 4.31 12.57
C VAL A 152 4.29 5.74 13.05
N PRO A 153 4.37 6.79 12.21
CA PRO A 153 3.99 8.16 12.62
C PRO A 153 2.58 8.23 13.20
N VAL A 154 1.62 7.52 12.59
CA VAL A 154 0.21 7.50 13.03
C VAL A 154 0.07 6.88 14.41
N TYR A 155 0.78 5.77 14.66
CA TYR A 155 0.81 5.14 15.98
C TYR A 155 1.25 6.10 17.07
N TYR A 156 2.37 6.79 16.85
CA TYR A 156 2.89 7.74 17.84
C TYR A 156 2.01 8.97 17.99
N ALA A 157 1.39 9.47 16.92
CA ALA A 157 0.42 10.55 17.02
C ALA A 157 -0.80 10.16 17.88
N PHE A 158 -1.33 8.93 17.72
CA PHE A 158 -2.47 8.43 18.50
C PHE A 158 -2.15 8.21 19.97
N ASN A 159 -0.88 8.03 20.32
CA ASN A 159 -0.40 7.84 21.70
C ASN A 159 0.31 9.08 22.26
N SER A 160 0.29 10.21 21.54
CA SER A 160 0.85 11.46 22.04
C SER A 160 0.02 12.00 23.22
N PRO A 161 0.67 12.51 24.28
CA PRO A 161 -0.03 13.20 25.36
C PRO A 161 -0.60 14.57 24.93
N SER A 162 -0.15 15.10 23.81
CA SER A 162 -0.61 16.40 23.29
C SER A 162 -1.98 16.27 22.63
N PRO A 163 -2.92 17.19 22.88
CA PRO A 163 -4.19 17.21 22.17
C PRO A 163 -3.95 17.50 20.68
N ALA A 164 -4.82 16.95 19.83
CA ALA A 164 -4.74 17.23 18.40
C ALA A 164 -4.86 18.74 18.13
N PRO A 165 -3.90 19.33 17.39
CA PRO A 165 -3.92 20.76 17.17
C PRO A 165 -5.07 21.17 16.27
N THR A 166 -5.82 22.20 16.69
CA THR A 166 -6.82 22.87 15.88
C THR A 166 -6.15 24.02 15.14
N SER A 167 -5.43 23.75 14.09
CA SER A 167 -4.67 24.77 13.33
C SER A 167 -4.91 24.66 11.83
N TRP A 168 -4.66 25.73 11.09
CA TRP A 168 -4.69 25.72 9.63
C TRP A 168 -3.71 24.71 9.02
N PHE A 169 -2.59 24.43 9.69
CA PHE A 169 -1.63 23.40 9.26
C PHE A 169 -2.25 22.00 9.25
N THR A 170 -3.04 21.68 10.29
CA THR A 170 -3.76 20.41 10.39
C THR A 170 -4.69 20.20 9.18
N VAL A 171 -5.47 21.23 8.86
CA VAL A 171 -6.40 21.24 7.71
C VAL A 171 -5.60 21.13 6.40
N SER A 172 -4.52 21.88 6.27
CA SER A 172 -3.68 21.88 5.06
C SER A 172 -3.08 20.50 4.76
N PHE A 173 -2.62 19.76 5.79
CA PHE A 173 -2.07 18.41 5.58
C PHE A 173 -3.13 17.37 5.24
N ILE A 174 -4.37 17.52 5.73
CA ILE A 174 -5.51 16.70 5.26
C ILE A 174 -5.73 16.94 3.76
N PHE A 175 -5.81 18.21 3.33
CA PHE A 175 -5.97 18.54 1.91
C PHE A 175 -4.78 18.07 1.06
N PHE A 176 -3.57 18.13 1.58
CA PHE A 176 -2.37 17.63 0.91
C PHE A 176 -2.48 16.11 0.65
N ALA A 177 -2.82 15.32 1.68
CA ALA A 177 -3.00 13.87 1.54
C ALA A 177 -4.17 13.53 0.59
N MET A 178 -5.29 14.25 0.68
CA MET A 178 -6.41 14.08 -0.24
C MET A 178 -6.07 14.46 -1.68
N GLY A 179 -5.27 15.52 -1.88
CA GLY A 179 -4.74 15.92 -3.18
C GLY A 179 -3.85 14.84 -3.81
N ALA A 180 -3.02 14.19 -2.99
CA ALA A 180 -2.19 13.06 -3.42
C ALA A 180 -3.04 11.86 -3.88
N ILE A 181 -4.09 11.50 -3.12
CA ILE A 181 -5.07 10.46 -3.51
C ILE A 181 -5.75 10.83 -4.83
N PHE A 182 -6.14 12.09 -5.00
CA PHE A 182 -6.79 12.56 -6.23
C PHE A 182 -5.84 12.52 -7.44
N LEU A 183 -4.58 12.94 -7.26
CA LEU A 183 -3.54 12.85 -8.30
C LEU A 183 -3.38 11.41 -8.79
N GLU A 184 -3.24 10.48 -7.85
CA GLU A 184 -3.04 9.08 -8.16
C GLU A 184 -4.28 8.46 -8.82
N LYS A 185 -5.49 8.77 -8.32
CA LYS A 185 -6.75 8.34 -8.95
C LYS A 185 -6.83 8.81 -10.40
N THR A 186 -6.58 10.09 -10.65
CA THR A 186 -6.62 10.67 -12.00
C THR A 186 -5.58 10.01 -12.91
N ALA A 187 -4.38 9.76 -12.41
CA ALA A 187 -3.34 9.06 -13.15
C ALA A 187 -3.75 7.64 -13.54
N ASP A 188 -4.28 6.87 -12.60
CA ASP A 188 -4.72 5.50 -12.82
C ASP A 188 -5.92 5.43 -13.80
N GLU A 189 -6.86 6.36 -13.71
CA GLU A 189 -8.01 6.44 -14.63
C GLU A 189 -7.54 6.77 -16.05
N THR A 190 -6.67 7.76 -16.20
CA THR A 190 -6.10 8.14 -17.50
C THR A 190 -5.35 6.96 -18.13
N LEU A 191 -4.51 6.27 -17.36
CA LEU A 191 -3.79 5.08 -17.83
C LEU A 191 -4.75 3.96 -18.26
N ARG A 192 -5.80 3.71 -17.48
CA ARG A 192 -6.81 2.69 -17.80
C ARG A 192 -7.57 3.02 -19.07
N HIS A 193 -7.94 4.28 -19.30
CA HIS A 193 -8.58 4.73 -20.53
C HIS A 193 -7.64 4.58 -21.73
N HIS A 194 -6.37 4.96 -21.59
CA HIS A 194 -5.35 4.79 -22.64
C HIS A 194 -5.17 3.32 -23.06
N VAL A 195 -5.08 2.41 -22.06
CA VAL A 195 -4.96 0.97 -22.35
C VAL A 195 -6.20 0.41 -23.07
N LYS A 196 -7.40 0.88 -22.69
CA LYS A 196 -8.67 0.43 -23.29
C LYS A 196 -8.89 1.01 -24.70
N SER A 197 -8.36 2.18 -25.03
CA SER A 197 -8.56 2.84 -26.32
C SER A 197 -7.80 2.18 -27.48
N GLY A 198 -6.97 1.17 -27.21
CA GLY A 198 -6.19 0.48 -28.24
C GLY A 198 -5.09 1.34 -28.89
N ARG A 199 -4.82 2.54 -28.38
CA ARG A 199 -3.70 3.38 -28.83
C ARG A 199 -2.40 2.61 -28.72
N SER A 200 -1.47 2.89 -29.63
CA SER A 200 -0.21 2.15 -29.72
C SER A 200 0.48 1.99 -28.36
N LYS A 201 0.75 0.74 -28.00
CA LYS A 201 1.49 0.41 -26.76
C LYS A 201 2.91 1.00 -26.72
N ASN A 202 3.38 1.55 -27.84
CA ASN A 202 4.72 2.11 -28.01
C ASN A 202 4.74 3.64 -27.80
N GLU A 203 3.58 4.30 -27.75
CA GLU A 203 3.50 5.73 -27.47
C GLU A 203 3.50 5.98 -25.96
N ARG A 204 4.34 6.92 -25.53
CA ARG A 204 4.34 7.38 -24.13
C ARG A 204 3.02 8.11 -23.88
N LEU A 205 2.30 7.69 -22.84
CA LEU A 205 1.13 8.42 -22.38
C LEU A 205 1.53 9.84 -21.96
N GLN A 206 0.89 10.85 -22.55
CA GLN A 206 1.11 12.28 -22.29
C GLN A 206 -0.20 13.02 -21.99
N ASP A 207 -1.32 12.29 -21.91
CA ASP A 207 -2.63 12.87 -21.64
C ASP A 207 -2.73 13.32 -20.16
N GLY A 208 -3.29 14.51 -19.92
CA GLY A 208 -3.54 15.04 -18.59
C GLY A 208 -2.28 15.09 -17.71
N VAL A 209 -2.35 14.55 -16.50
CA VAL A 209 -1.24 14.57 -15.52
C VAL A 209 0.02 13.83 -15.99
N TRP A 210 -0.09 12.89 -16.96
CA TRP A 210 1.04 12.18 -17.54
C TRP A 210 1.88 13.03 -18.49
N GLY A 211 1.34 14.13 -18.98
CA GLY A 211 2.10 15.13 -19.76
C GLY A 211 3.02 15.99 -18.89
N ILE A 212 2.68 16.13 -17.58
CA ILE A 212 3.39 16.98 -16.62
C ILE A 212 4.38 16.16 -15.80
N ILE A 213 3.93 15.02 -15.26
CA ILE A 213 4.70 14.15 -14.37
C ILE A 213 4.92 12.79 -15.06
N LYS A 214 6.15 12.28 -15.07
CA LYS A 214 6.49 11.03 -15.77
C LYS A 214 5.77 9.80 -15.21
N TYR A 215 5.58 9.72 -13.91
CA TYR A 215 4.89 8.63 -13.20
C TYR A 215 3.97 9.23 -12.13
N PRO A 216 2.84 9.86 -12.53
CA PRO A 216 2.01 10.62 -11.60
C PRO A 216 1.33 9.74 -10.53
N ASN A 217 1.06 8.47 -10.84
CA ASN A 217 0.56 7.50 -9.88
C ASN A 217 1.60 7.19 -8.77
N TYR A 218 2.88 7.03 -9.13
CA TYR A 218 3.94 6.85 -8.12
C TYR A 218 4.19 8.13 -7.31
N ALA A 219 4.10 9.29 -7.94
CA ALA A 219 4.18 10.57 -7.25
C ALA A 219 3.02 10.73 -6.24
N GLY A 220 1.79 10.39 -6.64
CA GLY A 220 0.64 10.42 -5.75
C GLY A 220 0.82 9.52 -4.53
N GLU A 221 1.30 8.29 -4.72
CA GLU A 221 1.56 7.35 -3.64
C GLU A 221 2.62 7.88 -2.65
N VAL A 222 3.75 8.39 -3.16
CA VAL A 222 4.80 8.97 -2.31
C VAL A 222 4.27 10.18 -1.54
N LEU A 223 3.58 11.10 -2.22
CA LEU A 223 2.99 12.30 -1.59
C LEU A 223 1.94 11.95 -0.54
N PHE A 224 1.15 10.89 -0.75
CA PHE A 224 0.19 10.40 0.24
C PHE A 224 0.89 10.05 1.56
N TRP A 225 1.97 9.26 1.52
CA TRP A 225 2.70 8.86 2.72
C TRP A 225 3.40 10.03 3.41
N TRP A 226 3.91 10.99 2.65
CA TRP A 226 4.38 12.26 3.22
C TRP A 226 3.24 13.05 3.87
N GLY A 227 2.05 13.06 3.28
CA GLY A 227 0.86 13.66 3.86
C GLY A 227 0.48 13.04 5.20
N ILE A 228 0.47 11.70 5.30
CA ILE A 228 0.22 10.97 6.54
C ILE A 228 1.27 11.28 7.60
N TYR A 229 2.55 11.36 7.22
CA TYR A 229 3.62 11.78 8.12
C TYR A 229 3.39 13.20 8.66
N PHE A 230 3.11 14.18 7.80
CA PHE A 230 2.86 15.56 8.24
C PHE A 230 1.61 15.67 9.12
N MET A 231 0.54 14.94 8.78
CA MET A 231 -0.66 14.83 9.63
C MET A 231 -0.31 14.28 11.03
N SER A 232 0.67 13.42 11.14
CA SER A 232 1.10 12.83 12.41
C SER A 232 2.00 13.78 13.19
N VAL A 233 3.03 14.34 12.55
CA VAL A 233 4.05 15.18 13.21
C VAL A 233 3.46 16.52 13.67
N VAL A 234 2.41 17.03 13.02
CA VAL A 234 1.75 18.27 13.49
C VAL A 234 1.07 18.10 14.85
N VAL A 235 0.74 16.87 15.25
CA VAL A 235 0.21 16.53 16.58
C VAL A 235 1.31 16.66 17.64
N ASP A 236 2.47 16.11 17.32
CA ASP A 236 3.61 16.09 18.22
C ASP A 236 4.92 16.16 17.42
N LEU A 237 5.60 17.29 17.51
CA LEU A 237 6.87 17.50 16.79
C LEU A 237 7.99 16.58 17.28
N SER A 238 7.89 16.00 18.48
CA SER A 238 8.92 15.09 19.01
C SER A 238 9.02 13.78 18.22
N ILE A 239 7.97 13.41 17.47
CA ILE A 239 7.96 12.21 16.64
C ILE A 239 8.56 12.40 15.24
N TRP A 240 9.25 13.53 14.98
CA TRP A 240 9.89 13.84 13.70
C TRP A 240 10.79 12.73 13.17
N TRP A 241 11.43 11.98 14.06
CA TRP A 241 12.31 10.86 13.74
C TRP A 241 11.61 9.72 12.97
N THR A 242 10.27 9.65 13.02
CA THR A 242 9.48 8.68 12.25
C THR A 242 9.49 8.96 10.74
N ILE A 243 10.23 9.97 10.29
CA ILE A 243 10.46 10.31 8.87
C ILE A 243 11.00 9.13 8.04
N PHE A 244 11.61 8.14 8.68
CA PHE A 244 12.05 6.92 7.98
C PHE A 244 10.88 6.19 7.29
N GLY A 245 9.65 6.35 7.78
CA GLY A 245 8.45 5.77 7.17
C GLY A 245 8.24 6.25 5.73
N PRO A 246 7.91 7.53 5.49
CA PRO A 246 7.75 8.04 4.13
C PRO A 246 9.04 8.00 3.30
N LEU A 247 10.23 8.09 3.92
CA LEU A 247 11.50 7.91 3.22
C LEU A 247 11.64 6.48 2.66
N SER A 248 11.30 5.43 3.41
CA SER A 248 11.39 4.05 2.93
C SER A 248 10.52 3.81 1.71
N ILE A 249 9.31 4.39 1.68
CA ILE A 249 8.42 4.34 0.52
C ILE A 249 9.01 5.14 -0.66
N THR A 250 9.54 6.32 -0.39
CA THR A 250 10.22 7.13 -1.43
C THR A 250 11.37 6.36 -2.06
N PHE A 251 12.20 5.70 -1.24
CA PHE A 251 13.32 4.86 -1.73
C PHE A 251 12.82 3.66 -2.54
N LEU A 252 11.75 2.99 -2.11
CA LEU A 252 11.14 1.88 -2.86
C LEU A 252 10.75 2.33 -4.27
N PHE A 253 10.09 3.48 -4.40
CA PHE A 253 9.69 3.98 -5.72
C PHE A 253 10.88 4.49 -6.54
N ALA A 254 11.78 5.27 -5.93
CA ALA A 254 12.90 5.88 -6.64
C ALA A 254 13.92 4.85 -7.14
N PHE A 255 14.25 3.85 -6.34
CA PHE A 255 15.34 2.92 -6.62
C PHE A 255 14.89 1.54 -7.12
N ILE A 256 13.63 1.17 -6.93
CA ILE A 256 13.12 -0.14 -7.39
C ILE A 256 12.05 0.05 -8.46
N SER A 257 10.92 0.71 -8.14
CA SER A 257 9.75 0.74 -9.03
C SER A 257 10.00 1.53 -10.31
N ILE A 258 10.55 2.75 -10.22
CA ILE A 258 10.85 3.61 -11.37
C ILE A 258 11.93 2.99 -12.29
N PRO A 259 13.08 2.50 -11.77
CA PRO A 259 14.07 1.83 -12.62
C PRO A 259 13.52 0.58 -13.34
N MET A 260 12.73 -0.25 -12.66
CA MET A 260 12.08 -1.41 -13.28
C MET A 260 11.15 -1.00 -14.42
N MET A 261 10.34 0.06 -14.20
CA MET A 261 9.42 0.58 -15.21
C MET A 261 10.19 1.20 -16.40
N ASN A 262 11.25 1.97 -16.14
CA ASN A 262 12.09 2.54 -17.19
C ASN A 262 12.68 1.44 -18.09
N LYS A 263 13.22 0.37 -17.49
CA LYS A 263 13.77 -0.79 -18.22
C LYS A 263 12.70 -1.50 -19.03
N ARG A 264 11.49 -1.65 -18.51
CA ARG A 264 10.36 -2.25 -19.26
C ARG A 264 10.00 -1.42 -20.49
N LEU A 265 9.94 -0.09 -20.35
CA LEU A 265 9.61 0.81 -21.46
C LEU A 265 10.71 0.87 -22.52
N SER A 266 12.00 0.83 -22.13
CA SER A 266 13.10 0.78 -23.08
C SER A 266 13.09 -0.51 -23.90
N ASN A 267 12.90 -1.66 -23.25
CA ASN A 267 12.85 -2.95 -23.95
C ASN A 267 11.67 -3.05 -24.94
N LYS A 268 10.56 -2.33 -24.71
CA LYS A 268 9.42 -2.29 -25.65
C LYS A 268 9.64 -1.42 -26.87
N LYS A 269 10.62 -0.52 -26.86
CA LYS A 269 10.97 0.32 -28.03
C LYS A 269 11.84 -0.40 -29.06
N TYR A 270 12.45 -1.51 -28.66
CA TYR A 270 13.40 -2.27 -29.50
C TYR A 270 12.83 -3.62 -29.97
N ASN A 271 11.60 -3.98 -29.58
CA ASN A 271 10.83 -5.12 -30.07
C ASN A 271 9.53 -4.64 -30.75
#